data_ddd0f23a3413d6a814f02f8adb7577ce
#
_entry.id   ddd0f23a3413d6a814f02f8adb7577ce
#
_cell.length_a   1.000
_cell.length_b   1.000
_cell.length_c   1.000
_cell.angle_alpha   90.00
_cell.angle_beta   90.00
_cell.angle_gamma   90.00
#
_symmetry.space_group_name_H-M   'P 1'
#
loop_
_entity.id
_entity.type
_entity.pdbx_description
1 polymer ?
#
loop_
_entity_poly.entity_id
_entity_poly.type
_entity_poly.pdbx_seq_one_letter_code
_entity_poly.pdbx_strand_id
1 'polypeptide(L)'
;GPCDADPALETLGNAPGTHILHANAPAIDAEWLTEAVRRLRTGDFVVVDRLNYNKAVWQDVVGRLQNIVSFDMYYCGLVYVDPKRYKQNYKINF
;
A
#
# COMPACT_ATOMS: atom_id res chain seq x y z
N GLY A 1 11.45 -9.90 -10.05
CA GLY A 1 10.05 -9.88 -9.65
C GLY A 1 9.31 -8.69 -10.22
N PRO A 2 8.00 -8.59 -9.99
CA PRO A 2 7.23 -7.49 -10.57
C PRO A 2 7.69 -6.11 -10.09
N CYS A 3 8.33 -6.03 -8.94
CA CYS A 3 8.83 -4.76 -8.40
C CYS A 3 9.99 -4.17 -9.18
N ASP A 4 10.81 -5.02 -9.79
CA ASP A 4 12.10 -4.58 -10.34
C ASP A 4 11.95 -3.74 -11.61
N ALA A 5 10.86 -3.91 -12.33
CA ALA A 5 10.63 -3.24 -13.60
C ALA A 5 9.41 -2.33 -13.61
N ASP A 6 8.85 -2.04 -12.44
CA ASP A 6 7.63 -1.22 -12.34
C ASP A 6 7.99 0.26 -12.21
N PRO A 7 7.74 1.08 -13.25
CA PRO A 7 8.06 2.51 -13.18
C PRO A 7 7.27 3.26 -12.12
N ALA A 8 6.10 2.76 -11.71
CA ALA A 8 5.34 3.39 -10.65
C ALA A 8 6.06 3.31 -9.31
N LEU A 9 6.76 2.19 -9.03
CA LEU A 9 7.54 2.06 -7.80
C LEU A 9 8.75 2.99 -7.80
N GLU A 10 9.40 3.17 -8.95
CA GLU A 10 10.50 4.13 -9.05
C GLU A 10 10.03 5.55 -8.78
N THR A 11 8.87 5.91 -9.29
CA THR A 11 8.30 7.24 -9.08
C THR A 11 8.09 7.51 -7.60
N LEU A 12 7.56 6.54 -6.84
CA LEU A 12 7.37 6.71 -5.41
C LEU A 12 8.67 7.03 -4.68
N GLY A 13 9.77 6.43 -5.10
CA GLY A 13 11.05 6.61 -4.39
C GLY A 13 11.81 7.85 -4.79
N ASN A 14 11.65 8.34 -6.00
CA ASN A 14 12.59 9.28 -6.60
C ASN A 14 12.00 10.61 -7.06
N ALA A 15 10.74 10.62 -7.50
CA ALA A 15 10.15 11.85 -8.01
C ALA A 15 9.76 12.81 -6.88
N PRO A 16 9.89 14.13 -7.08
CA PRO A 16 9.44 15.09 -6.07
C PRO A 16 7.92 15.15 -6.00
N GLY A 17 7.41 15.65 -4.87
CA GLY A 17 5.98 15.87 -4.66
C GLY A 17 5.29 14.72 -3.95
N THR A 18 3.98 14.82 -3.85
CA THR A 18 3.10 13.82 -3.26
C THR A 18 2.56 12.89 -4.34
N HIS A 19 2.57 11.60 -4.07
CA HIS A 19 2.15 10.60 -5.04
C HIS A 19 1.05 9.70 -4.49
N ILE A 20 0.10 9.36 -5.37
CA ILE A 20 -0.91 8.35 -5.08
C ILE A 20 -0.68 7.21 -6.06
N LEU A 21 -0.33 6.05 -5.56
CA LEU A 21 -0.11 4.87 -6.37
C LEU A 21 -1.36 4.00 -6.32
N HIS A 22 -1.94 3.76 -7.48
CA HIS A 22 -3.08 2.86 -7.62
C HIS A 22 -2.61 1.46 -7.98
N ALA A 23 -3.16 0.48 -7.29
CA ALA A 23 -2.91 -0.94 -7.56
C ALA A 23 -4.25 -1.67 -7.68
N ASN A 24 -4.23 -2.78 -8.41
CA ASN A 24 -5.39 -3.65 -8.57
C ASN A 24 -5.06 -4.98 -7.87
N ALA A 25 -5.78 -5.31 -6.80
CA ALA A 25 -5.43 -6.43 -5.94
C ALA A 25 -5.20 -7.76 -6.69
N PRO A 26 -6.03 -8.15 -7.67
CA PRO A 26 -5.77 -9.39 -8.41
C PRO A 26 -4.45 -9.40 -9.20
N ALA A 27 -3.89 -8.23 -9.50
CA ALA A 27 -2.69 -8.11 -10.34
C ALA A 27 -1.39 -7.97 -9.55
N ILE A 28 -1.46 -7.93 -8.23
CA ILE A 28 -0.28 -7.71 -7.38
C ILE A 28 -0.06 -8.88 -6.43
N ASP A 29 1.16 -8.99 -5.92
CA ASP A 29 1.51 -9.95 -4.88
C ASP A 29 2.02 -9.24 -3.63
N ALA A 30 2.34 -10.03 -2.59
CA ALA A 30 2.83 -9.48 -1.33
C ALA A 30 4.17 -8.76 -1.49
N GLU A 31 5.04 -9.25 -2.37
CA GLU A 31 6.32 -8.61 -2.63
C GLU A 31 6.13 -7.21 -3.22
N TRP A 32 5.27 -7.08 -4.21
CA TRP A 32 4.98 -5.81 -4.83
C TRP A 32 4.42 -4.81 -3.82
N LEU A 33 3.41 -5.24 -3.06
CA LEU A 33 2.76 -4.36 -2.09
C LEU A 33 3.71 -3.94 -0.96
N THR A 34 4.53 -4.87 -0.48
CA THR A 34 5.54 -4.58 0.53
C THR A 34 6.51 -3.52 0.03
N GLU A 35 7.01 -3.68 -1.20
CA GLU A 35 7.97 -2.74 -1.77
C GLU A 35 7.33 -1.37 -2.02
N ALA A 36 6.09 -1.34 -2.50
CA ALA A 36 5.37 -0.09 -2.70
C ALA A 36 5.25 0.68 -1.38
N VAL A 37 4.83 0.00 -0.32
CA VAL A 37 4.66 0.64 0.99
C VAL A 37 6.00 1.12 1.56
N ARG A 38 7.06 0.35 1.38
CA ARG A 38 8.39 0.74 1.86
C ARG A 38 8.92 2.00 1.19
N ARG A 39 8.50 2.28 -0.03
CA ARG A 39 8.91 3.47 -0.78
C ARG A 39 8.06 4.70 -0.50
N LEU A 40 6.98 4.56 0.27
CA LEU A 40 6.12 5.71 0.60
C LEU A 40 6.87 6.72 1.46
N ARG A 41 6.68 7.99 1.13
CA ARG A 41 7.10 9.11 1.97
C ARG A 41 5.87 9.74 2.60
N THR A 42 6.07 10.57 3.60
CA THR A 42 4.98 11.32 4.23
C THR A 42 4.19 12.07 3.16
N GLY A 43 2.90 11.84 3.12
CA GLY A 43 2.02 12.44 2.12
C GLY A 43 1.71 11.52 0.94
N ASP A 44 2.48 10.44 0.74
CA ASP A 44 2.21 9.48 -0.32
C ASP A 44 1.21 8.42 0.14
N PHE A 45 0.43 7.89 -0.82
CA PHE A 45 -0.58 6.88 -0.54
C PHE A 45 -0.51 5.74 -1.55
N VAL A 46 -0.79 4.52 -1.09
CA VAL A 46 -1.13 3.40 -1.96
C VAL A 46 -2.62 3.13 -1.83
N VAL A 47 -3.31 3.09 -2.94
CA VAL A 47 -4.73 2.73 -3.01
C VAL A 47 -4.84 1.41 -3.76
N VAL A 48 -5.41 0.40 -3.13
CA VAL A 48 -5.55 -0.94 -3.69
C VAL A 48 -7.03 -1.17 -4.03
N ASP A 49 -7.34 -1.19 -5.33
CA ASP A 49 -8.70 -1.46 -5.79
C ASP A 49 -8.97 -2.95 -5.84
N ARG A 50 -10.23 -3.33 -5.75
CA ARG A 50 -10.70 -4.71 -5.79
C ARG A 50 -10.05 -5.55 -4.69
N LEU A 51 -9.92 -4.96 -3.51
CA LEU A 51 -9.26 -5.58 -2.37
C LEU A 51 -9.87 -6.94 -1.99
N ASN A 52 -11.19 -7.05 -2.10
CA ASN A 52 -11.91 -8.28 -1.77
C ASN A 52 -11.51 -9.48 -2.65
N TYR A 53 -10.83 -9.25 -3.77
CA TYR A 53 -10.34 -10.34 -4.62
C TYR A 53 -8.96 -10.85 -4.22
N ASN A 54 -8.27 -10.19 -3.27
CA ASN A 54 -6.96 -10.65 -2.80
C ASN A 54 -6.67 -10.18 -1.38
N LYS A 55 -7.58 -10.46 -0.48
CA LYS A 55 -7.46 -10.04 0.92
C LYS A 55 -6.26 -10.65 1.63
N ALA A 56 -5.85 -11.85 1.24
CA ALA A 56 -4.72 -12.52 1.88
C ALA A 56 -3.43 -11.72 1.74
N VAL A 57 -3.18 -11.18 0.54
CA VAL A 57 -2.00 -10.33 0.31
C VAL A 57 -2.07 -9.06 1.17
N TRP A 58 -3.22 -8.40 1.18
CA TRP A 58 -3.41 -7.20 1.99
C TRP A 58 -3.14 -7.46 3.47
N GLN A 59 -3.79 -8.49 4.03
CA GLN A 59 -3.68 -8.80 5.45
C GLN A 59 -2.25 -9.18 5.84
N ASP A 60 -1.57 -9.94 4.97
CA ASP A 60 -0.18 -10.32 5.21
C ASP A 60 0.72 -9.08 5.29
N VAL A 61 0.61 -8.19 4.31
CA VAL A 61 1.51 -7.04 4.21
C VAL A 61 1.23 -6.02 5.30
N VAL A 62 -0.03 -5.62 5.50
CA VAL A 62 -0.35 -4.61 6.52
C VAL A 62 -0.16 -5.15 7.93
N GLY A 63 -0.24 -6.47 8.11
CA GLY A 63 0.03 -7.10 9.40
C GLY A 63 1.50 -7.09 9.78
N ARG A 64 2.41 -7.19 8.79
CA ARG A 64 3.84 -7.27 9.02
C ARG A 64 4.55 -5.92 9.11
N LEU A 65 4.10 -4.94 8.35
CA LEU A 65 4.81 -3.67 8.24
C LEU A 65 4.55 -2.77 9.44
N GLN A 66 5.57 -1.99 9.79
CA GLN A 66 5.50 -1.02 10.89
C GLN A 66 5.36 0.40 10.35
N ASN A 67 4.95 1.31 11.20
CA ASN A 67 4.92 2.75 10.90
C ASN A 67 3.94 3.11 9.77
N ILE A 68 2.90 2.31 9.61
CA ILE A 68 1.88 2.54 8.59
C ILE A 68 0.50 2.72 9.20
N VAL A 69 -0.35 3.42 8.46
CA VAL A 69 -1.78 3.48 8.73
C VAL A 69 -2.48 2.85 7.54
N SER A 70 -3.36 1.90 7.78
CA SER A 70 -4.08 1.20 6.73
C SER A 70 -5.59 1.21 7.00
N PHE A 71 -6.35 1.29 5.90
CA PHE A 71 -7.82 1.22 5.94
C PHE A 71 -8.26 0.11 5.00
N ASP A 72 -8.93 -0.90 5.54
CA ASP A 72 -9.58 -1.95 4.77
C ASP A 72 -11.06 -1.61 4.66
N MET A 73 -11.47 -1.18 3.48
CA MET A 73 -12.85 -0.80 3.19
C MET A 73 -13.58 -1.85 2.35
N TYR A 74 -13.15 -3.09 2.45
CA TYR A 74 -13.64 -4.27 1.74
C TYR A 74 -13.33 -4.27 0.25
N TYR A 75 -13.81 -3.28 -0.51
CA TYR A 75 -13.59 -3.19 -1.96
C TYR A 75 -12.35 -2.38 -2.31
N CYS A 76 -11.80 -1.67 -1.36
CA CYS A 76 -10.67 -0.77 -1.56
C CYS A 76 -9.83 -0.73 -0.29
N GLY A 77 -8.51 -0.66 -0.46
CA GLY A 77 -7.59 -0.48 0.65
C GLY A 77 -6.79 0.79 0.48
N LEU A 78 -6.43 1.41 1.59
CA LEU A 78 -5.60 2.61 1.61
C LEU A 78 -4.47 2.42 2.61
N VAL A 79 -3.23 2.74 2.20
CA VAL A 79 -2.07 2.70 3.10
C VAL A 79 -1.27 3.97 2.95
N TYR A 80 -0.83 4.53 4.06
CA TYR A 80 0.13 5.62 4.08
C TYR A 80 1.07 5.52 5.28
N VAL A 81 2.15 6.28 5.25
CA VAL A 81 3.15 6.29 6.32
C VAL A 81 2.77 7.32 7.38
N ASP A 82 2.81 6.91 8.64
CA ASP A 82 2.56 7.81 9.77
C ASP A 82 3.89 8.48 10.17
N PRO A 83 4.00 9.81 10.07
CA PRO A 83 5.23 10.52 10.46
C PRO A 83 5.54 10.38 11.95
N LYS A 84 4.57 10.06 12.78
CA LYS A 84 4.77 9.81 14.22
C LYS A 84 5.14 8.37 14.51
N ARG A 85 5.22 7.54 13.49
CA ARG A 85 5.63 6.14 13.58
C ARG A 85 4.70 5.26 14.41
N TYR A 86 3.41 5.59 14.45
CA TYR A 86 2.40 4.73 15.06
C TYR A 86 1.79 3.83 14.00
N LYS A 87 1.74 2.54 14.30
CA LYS A 87 1.04 1.60 13.43
C LYS A 87 -0.44 1.58 13.79
N GLN A 88 -1.30 1.78 12.80
CA GLN A 88 -2.75 1.70 12.98
C GLN A 88 -3.36 1.02 11.77
N ASN A 89 -4.14 -0.02 12.01
CA ASN A 89 -4.86 -0.74 10.97
C ASN A 89 -6.34 -0.65 11.26
N TYR A 90 -7.08 -0.10 10.31
CA TYR A 90 -8.53 0.09 10.44
C TYR A 90 -9.26 -0.81 9.46
N LYS A 91 -10.39 -1.34 9.90
CA LYS A 91 -11.30 -2.07 9.05
C LYS A 91 -12.65 -1.38 9.11
N ILE A 92 -13.14 -0.94 7.97
CA ILE A 92 -14.39 -0.20 7.88
C ILE A 92 -15.39 -1.05 7.12
N ASN A 93 -16.52 -1.34 7.77
CA ASN A 93 -17.61 -2.11 7.18
C ASN A 93 -18.70 -1.13 6.72
N PHE A 94 -19.08 -1.27 5.47
CA PHE A 94 -20.16 -0.49 4.89
C PHE A 94 -21.41 -1.33 4.72
#